data_59c7823dcb4464a77b99a8cfb6a4bb53
#
_entry.id   59c7823dcb4464a77b99a8cfb6a4bb53
#
_cell.length_a   1.000
_cell.length_b   1.000
_cell.length_c   1.000
_cell.angle_alpha   90.00
_cell.angle_beta   90.00
_cell.angle_gamma   90.00
#
_symmetry.space_group_name_H-M   'P 1'
#
loop_
_entity.id
_entity.type
_entity.pdbx_description
1 polymer ?
#
loop_
_entity_poly.entity_id
_entity_poly.type
_entity_poly.pdbx_seq_one_letter_code
_entity_poly.pdbx_strand_id
1 'polypeptide(L)'
;MKKILIVDDASFMRKVTSSILSEKYETICAASGTEAIELYREKHPDLILSDLIMPEMTGLELKDKLSELFSEHIPFMFMTADEHEESEVLGLEAGALDYIRKPFKPEVLLRRVDNIMRHLENINQIQGLKVVAETDPMTQLLNKAFATKTLTELCPREHGILMMVDLDSFKLVNDLYGHDMGDRILIRFAEILRSVTRSSDIVGRMGGDEFIVFCRDIRDEALIAEKSRIINESILASAREFMGEDMSIPLGASIGAVLVPDEGTDFNQLYKKADKSLYSVKQNGKHGYALFRERSAASSEDTKKGAGSLAAARTILEERNRQKGAYELGFENFRTLYRFIVRSKGNYHYDAEFILFTFDSQAAADAMDLFGEHLRQALRHSDVFTRSGRQYMVLLPQPAADHGQAIIERILSSWRGAGGVAVTCEHESVQAIE
;
A
#
# COMPACT_ATOMS: atom_id res chain seq x y z
N MET A 1 -21.79 -18.56 21.55
CA MET A 1 -23.05 -18.15 22.17
C MET A 1 -22.87 -16.72 22.63
N LYS A 2 -23.85 -15.84 22.45
CA LYS A 2 -23.77 -14.44 22.89
C LYS A 2 -23.75 -14.36 24.40
N LYS A 3 -22.96 -13.44 24.98
CA LYS A 3 -22.75 -13.29 26.43
C LYS A 3 -23.50 -12.09 26.96
N ILE A 4 -24.20 -12.27 28.07
CA ILE A 4 -24.93 -11.21 28.77
C ILE A 4 -24.41 -11.10 30.19
N LEU A 5 -23.94 -9.91 30.58
CA LEU A 5 -23.59 -9.60 31.97
C LEU A 5 -24.80 -9.04 32.68
N ILE A 6 -25.23 -9.73 33.75
CA ILE A 6 -26.36 -9.35 34.59
C ILE A 6 -25.82 -8.75 35.90
N VAL A 7 -26.14 -7.50 36.15
CA VAL A 7 -25.66 -6.73 37.31
C VAL A 7 -26.87 -6.34 38.17
N ASP A 8 -26.93 -6.85 39.36
CA ASP A 8 -28.03 -6.60 40.30
C ASP A 8 -27.56 -6.94 41.71
N ASP A 9 -27.79 -6.12 42.71
CA ASP A 9 -27.38 -6.40 44.10
C ASP A 9 -28.21 -7.50 44.75
N ALA A 10 -29.49 -7.68 44.31
CA ALA A 10 -30.38 -8.71 44.82
C ALA A 10 -30.05 -10.09 44.21
N SER A 11 -29.52 -11.01 45.01
CA SER A 11 -29.14 -12.36 44.56
C SER A 11 -30.29 -13.16 43.93
N PHE A 12 -31.50 -12.92 44.39
CA PHE A 12 -32.70 -13.54 43.84
C PHE A 12 -32.97 -13.08 42.42
N MET A 13 -32.89 -11.77 42.14
CA MET A 13 -33.13 -11.20 40.82
C MET A 13 -32.06 -11.65 39.83
N ARG A 14 -30.79 -11.67 40.26
CA ARG A 14 -29.71 -12.22 39.41
C ARG A 14 -30.00 -13.66 38.96
N LYS A 15 -30.41 -14.52 39.91
CA LYS A 15 -30.74 -15.93 39.60
C LYS A 15 -31.93 -16.08 38.67
N VAL A 16 -33.00 -15.31 38.91
CA VAL A 16 -34.20 -15.32 38.06
C VAL A 16 -33.86 -14.84 36.65
N THR A 17 -33.21 -13.70 36.52
CA THR A 17 -32.84 -13.13 35.25
C THR A 17 -31.88 -14.05 34.47
N SER A 18 -30.89 -14.62 35.17
CA SER A 18 -29.97 -15.59 34.56
C SER A 18 -30.70 -16.86 34.11
N SER A 19 -31.61 -17.40 34.91
CA SER A 19 -32.39 -18.59 34.53
C SER A 19 -33.25 -18.37 33.28
N ILE A 20 -33.85 -17.18 33.15
CA ILE A 20 -34.67 -16.83 31.97
C ILE A 20 -33.80 -16.73 30.73
N LEU A 21 -32.62 -16.12 30.81
CA LEU A 21 -31.78 -15.83 29.65
C LEU A 21 -30.87 -17.01 29.28
N SER A 22 -30.54 -17.90 30.23
CA SER A 22 -29.64 -19.04 29.99
C SER A 22 -30.15 -20.08 28.98
N GLU A 23 -31.42 -20.03 28.60
CA GLU A 23 -31.98 -20.87 27.54
C GLU A 23 -31.35 -20.53 26.15
N LYS A 24 -30.95 -19.27 25.94
CA LYS A 24 -30.46 -18.78 24.65
C LYS A 24 -29.07 -18.14 24.68
N TYR A 25 -28.66 -17.64 25.85
CA TYR A 25 -27.47 -16.81 26.02
C TYR A 25 -26.55 -17.37 27.10
N GLU A 26 -25.26 -17.10 27.01
CA GLU A 26 -24.33 -17.33 28.12
C GLU A 26 -24.50 -16.17 29.10
N THR A 27 -24.84 -16.47 30.36
CA THR A 27 -25.07 -15.46 31.38
C THR A 27 -23.93 -15.39 32.36
N ILE A 28 -23.47 -14.17 32.64
CA ILE A 28 -22.45 -13.81 33.63
C ILE A 28 -23.14 -12.95 34.66
N CYS A 29 -22.91 -13.19 35.95
CA CYS A 29 -23.59 -12.46 37.04
C CYS A 29 -22.57 -11.66 37.84
N ALA A 30 -22.89 -10.40 38.13
CA ALA A 30 -22.18 -9.52 39.05
C ALA A 30 -23.12 -9.00 40.15
N ALA A 31 -22.65 -8.94 41.40
CA ALA A 31 -23.41 -8.46 42.54
C ALA A 31 -23.23 -6.94 42.77
N SER A 32 -22.29 -6.30 42.06
CA SER A 32 -22.03 -4.87 42.21
C SER A 32 -21.44 -4.30 40.90
N GLY A 33 -21.44 -2.96 40.78
CA GLY A 33 -20.81 -2.29 39.65
C GLY A 33 -19.31 -2.54 39.60
N THR A 34 -18.63 -2.66 40.71
CA THR A 34 -17.17 -2.94 40.75
C THR A 34 -16.87 -4.32 40.20
N GLU A 35 -17.60 -5.36 40.62
CA GLU A 35 -17.47 -6.70 40.07
C GLU A 35 -17.81 -6.76 38.57
N ALA A 36 -18.80 -5.98 38.15
CA ALA A 36 -19.19 -5.89 36.75
C ALA A 36 -18.05 -5.33 35.85
N ILE A 37 -17.29 -4.33 36.31
CA ILE A 37 -16.16 -3.78 35.61
C ILE A 37 -15.06 -4.84 35.43
N GLU A 38 -14.76 -5.63 36.45
CA GLU A 38 -13.75 -6.69 36.35
C GLU A 38 -14.19 -7.79 35.38
N LEU A 39 -15.45 -8.24 35.50
CA LEU A 39 -16.01 -9.25 34.62
C LEU A 39 -16.13 -8.78 33.16
N TYR A 40 -16.41 -7.48 32.93
CA TYR A 40 -16.41 -6.91 31.59
C TYR A 40 -15.04 -7.04 30.97
N ARG A 41 -13.99 -6.65 31.70
CA ARG A 41 -12.57 -6.73 31.20
C ARG A 41 -12.16 -8.16 30.85
N GLU A 42 -12.63 -9.15 31.64
CA GLU A 42 -12.22 -10.54 31.45
C GLU A 42 -13.05 -11.26 30.37
N LYS A 43 -14.34 -11.01 30.32
CA LYS A 43 -15.29 -11.83 29.53
C LYS A 43 -15.84 -11.17 28.28
N HIS A 44 -15.70 -9.84 28.14
CA HIS A 44 -16.23 -9.04 27.03
C HIS A 44 -17.66 -9.41 26.65
N PRO A 45 -18.67 -9.12 27.47
CA PRO A 45 -20.06 -9.44 27.19
C PRO A 45 -20.63 -8.61 26.05
N ASP A 46 -21.56 -9.19 25.26
CA ASP A 46 -22.23 -8.52 24.13
C ASP A 46 -23.34 -7.55 24.61
N LEU A 47 -23.86 -7.70 25.81
CA LEU A 47 -24.90 -6.84 26.41
C LEU A 47 -24.75 -6.83 27.93
N ILE A 48 -24.98 -5.68 28.55
CA ILE A 48 -25.08 -5.55 29.99
C ILE A 48 -26.52 -5.27 30.38
N LEU A 49 -27.10 -6.13 31.25
CA LEU A 49 -28.34 -5.88 31.92
C LEU A 49 -28.04 -5.45 33.36
N SER A 50 -28.24 -4.19 33.67
CA SER A 50 -27.94 -3.64 35.01
C SER A 50 -29.18 -3.15 35.73
N ASP A 51 -29.26 -3.44 37.02
CA ASP A 51 -30.16 -2.66 37.87
C ASP A 51 -29.75 -1.19 37.82
N LEU A 52 -30.72 -0.31 37.80
CA LEU A 52 -30.51 1.13 37.79
C LEU A 52 -30.04 1.63 39.17
N ILE A 53 -30.60 1.08 40.24
CA ILE A 53 -30.33 1.49 41.64
C ILE A 53 -29.64 0.35 42.37
N MET A 54 -28.35 0.54 42.63
CA MET A 54 -27.54 -0.42 43.41
C MET A 54 -26.72 0.32 44.45
N PRO A 55 -26.35 -0.34 45.57
CA PRO A 55 -25.43 0.24 46.55
C PRO A 55 -24.09 0.59 45.93
N GLU A 56 -23.41 1.61 46.42
CA GLU A 56 -22.07 2.08 46.07
C GLU A 56 -21.93 2.66 44.63
N MET A 57 -22.60 2.09 43.64
CA MET A 57 -22.53 2.51 42.25
C MET A 57 -23.85 2.20 41.54
N THR A 58 -24.51 3.23 41.04
CA THR A 58 -25.72 3.10 40.22
C THR A 58 -25.42 2.48 38.85
N GLY A 59 -26.46 1.94 38.20
CA GLY A 59 -26.30 1.41 36.84
C GLY A 59 -25.85 2.47 35.81
N LEU A 60 -26.24 3.73 36.02
CA LEU A 60 -25.79 4.86 35.17
C LEU A 60 -24.32 5.14 35.40
N GLU A 61 -23.86 5.25 36.64
CA GLU A 61 -22.44 5.43 36.96
C GLU A 61 -21.57 4.27 36.45
N LEU A 62 -22.08 3.04 36.51
CA LEU A 62 -21.43 1.87 35.96
C LEU A 62 -21.22 2.03 34.43
N LYS A 63 -22.27 2.43 33.69
CA LYS A 63 -22.22 2.64 32.26
C LYS A 63 -21.21 3.71 31.91
N ASP A 64 -21.22 4.86 32.60
CA ASP A 64 -20.28 5.96 32.35
C ASP A 64 -18.82 5.54 32.60
N LYS A 65 -18.56 4.86 33.74
CA LYS A 65 -17.22 4.32 34.05
C LYS A 65 -16.73 3.31 33.03
N LEU A 66 -17.59 2.41 32.57
CA LEU A 66 -17.19 1.47 31.52
C LEU A 66 -16.88 2.16 30.21
N SER A 67 -17.67 3.17 29.80
CA SER A 67 -17.41 3.96 28.59
C SER A 67 -16.10 4.75 28.68
N GLU A 68 -15.77 5.30 29.84
CA GLU A 68 -14.48 5.98 30.08
C GLU A 68 -13.28 5.02 30.04
N LEU A 69 -13.41 3.85 30.67
CA LEU A 69 -12.31 2.89 30.80
C LEU A 69 -11.99 2.16 29.50
N PHE A 70 -12.99 1.88 28.68
CA PHE A 70 -12.83 1.05 27.50
C PHE A 70 -12.97 1.82 26.18
N SER A 71 -13.37 3.11 26.23
CA SER A 71 -13.56 4.00 25.05
C SER A 71 -14.46 3.39 23.96
N GLU A 72 -15.38 2.50 24.34
CA GLU A 72 -16.28 1.77 23.46
C GLU A 72 -17.74 2.10 23.78
N HIS A 73 -18.59 2.03 22.77
CA HIS A 73 -20.03 2.11 22.98
C HIS A 73 -20.58 0.74 23.43
N ILE A 74 -20.69 0.56 24.75
CA ILE A 74 -21.09 -0.70 25.37
C ILE A 74 -22.62 -0.80 25.37
N PRO A 75 -23.22 -1.88 24.84
CA PRO A 75 -24.65 -2.06 24.84
C PRO A 75 -25.22 -2.28 26.28
N PHE A 76 -26.13 -1.41 26.71
CA PHE A 76 -26.77 -1.46 28.01
C PHE A 76 -28.29 -1.56 27.90
N MET A 77 -28.87 -2.34 28.78
CA MET A 77 -30.29 -2.35 29.09
C MET A 77 -30.46 -2.24 30.61
N PHE A 78 -31.33 -1.33 31.07
CA PHE A 78 -31.57 -1.15 32.50
C PHE A 78 -32.78 -1.96 33.01
N MET A 79 -32.65 -2.47 34.23
CA MET A 79 -33.75 -3.03 35.01
C MET A 79 -34.03 -2.05 36.13
N THR A 80 -35.30 -1.67 36.35
CA THR A 80 -35.68 -0.72 37.40
C THR A 80 -36.89 -1.17 38.16
N ALA A 81 -36.90 -0.92 39.47
CA ALA A 81 -38.07 -1.07 40.32
C ALA A 81 -38.84 0.25 40.51
N ASP A 82 -38.31 1.37 39.93
CA ASP A 82 -38.91 2.69 40.07
C ASP A 82 -40.15 2.83 39.18
N GLU A 83 -41.24 3.35 39.78
CA GLU A 83 -42.52 3.59 39.11
C GLU A 83 -42.56 4.96 38.40
N HIS A 84 -41.56 5.83 38.61
CA HIS A 84 -41.53 7.15 38.03
C HIS A 84 -41.08 7.12 36.55
N GLU A 85 -41.85 7.77 35.69
CA GLU A 85 -41.52 7.91 34.25
C GLU A 85 -40.18 8.63 34.03
N GLU A 86 -39.73 9.48 34.98
CA GLU A 86 -38.49 10.22 34.92
C GLU A 86 -37.26 9.30 34.88
N SER A 87 -37.29 8.15 35.58
CA SER A 87 -36.17 7.18 35.61
C SER A 87 -36.00 6.45 34.27
N GLU A 88 -37.07 6.25 33.53
CA GLU A 88 -37.04 5.66 32.17
C GLU A 88 -36.42 6.62 31.17
N VAL A 89 -36.83 7.90 31.25
CA VAL A 89 -36.30 8.94 30.36
C VAL A 89 -34.81 9.12 30.59
N LEU A 90 -34.37 9.19 31.86
CA LEU A 90 -32.96 9.30 32.23
C LEU A 90 -32.11 8.14 31.70
N GLY A 91 -32.60 6.90 31.77
CA GLY A 91 -31.91 5.73 31.26
C GLY A 91 -31.71 5.75 29.75
N LEU A 92 -32.74 6.19 29.01
CA LEU A 92 -32.67 6.30 27.53
C LEU A 92 -31.85 7.51 27.07
N GLU A 93 -31.98 8.66 27.75
CA GLU A 93 -31.15 9.85 27.48
C GLU A 93 -29.66 9.58 27.75
N ALA A 94 -29.36 8.74 28.72
CA ALA A 94 -28.01 8.25 28.97
C ALA A 94 -27.50 7.29 27.86
N GLY A 95 -28.30 6.95 26.84
CA GLY A 95 -27.91 6.13 25.70
C GLY A 95 -27.99 4.63 25.94
N ALA A 96 -28.85 4.17 26.88
CA ALA A 96 -29.20 2.75 26.96
C ALA A 96 -30.07 2.31 25.78
N LEU A 97 -29.93 1.06 25.34
CA LEU A 97 -30.70 0.53 24.21
C LEU A 97 -32.16 0.24 24.55
N ASP A 98 -32.43 -0.10 25.81
CA ASP A 98 -33.79 -0.37 26.32
C ASP A 98 -33.79 -0.39 27.88
N TYR A 99 -34.97 -0.50 28.46
CA TYR A 99 -35.17 -0.70 29.89
C TYR A 99 -36.31 -1.68 30.14
N ILE A 100 -36.39 -2.25 31.36
CA ILE A 100 -37.47 -3.10 31.78
C ILE A 100 -37.81 -2.87 33.25
N ARG A 101 -39.12 -2.75 33.55
CA ARG A 101 -39.60 -2.58 34.92
C ARG A 101 -39.70 -3.92 35.64
N LYS A 102 -39.26 -3.93 36.88
CA LYS A 102 -39.48 -5.04 37.84
C LYS A 102 -40.80 -4.85 38.55
N PRO A 103 -41.61 -5.92 38.79
CA PRO A 103 -41.40 -7.29 38.33
C PRO A 103 -41.77 -7.46 36.84
N PHE A 104 -41.01 -8.19 36.11
CA PHE A 104 -41.22 -8.46 34.67
C PHE A 104 -41.63 -9.91 34.41
N LYS A 105 -42.36 -10.12 33.31
CA LYS A 105 -42.67 -11.46 32.81
C LYS A 105 -41.47 -12.01 32.05
N PRO A 106 -41.12 -13.31 32.24
CA PRO A 106 -40.00 -13.94 31.52
C PRO A 106 -40.01 -13.72 30.02
N GLU A 107 -41.18 -13.86 29.38
CA GLU A 107 -41.33 -13.70 27.92
C GLU A 107 -41.07 -12.25 27.47
N VAL A 108 -41.37 -11.25 28.30
CA VAL A 108 -41.14 -9.82 27.99
C VAL A 108 -39.65 -9.52 28.06
N LEU A 109 -38.96 -9.99 29.08
CA LEU A 109 -37.50 -9.84 29.21
C LEU A 109 -36.80 -10.49 28.01
N LEU A 110 -37.13 -11.75 27.74
CA LEU A 110 -36.51 -12.49 26.65
C LEU A 110 -36.74 -11.81 25.29
N ARG A 111 -37.95 -11.33 25.01
CA ARG A 111 -38.26 -10.62 23.76
C ARG A 111 -37.50 -9.31 23.64
N ARG A 112 -37.32 -8.52 24.69
CA ARG A 112 -36.56 -7.26 24.67
C ARG A 112 -35.08 -7.53 24.40
N VAL A 113 -34.50 -8.50 25.11
CA VAL A 113 -33.12 -8.91 24.88
C VAL A 113 -32.92 -9.46 23.47
N ASP A 114 -33.82 -10.31 22.98
CA ASP A 114 -33.77 -10.81 21.59
C ASP A 114 -33.83 -9.67 20.56
N ASN A 115 -34.61 -8.63 20.82
CA ASN A 115 -34.69 -7.46 19.91
C ASN A 115 -33.38 -6.65 19.92
N ILE A 116 -32.81 -6.43 21.11
CA ILE A 116 -31.51 -5.75 21.23
C ILE A 116 -30.41 -6.54 20.49
N MET A 117 -30.32 -7.84 20.76
CA MET A 117 -29.31 -8.71 20.13
C MET A 117 -29.44 -8.73 18.63
N ARG A 118 -30.66 -8.80 18.09
CA ARG A 118 -30.91 -8.73 16.65
C ARG A 118 -30.52 -7.36 16.06
N HIS A 119 -30.79 -6.29 16.79
CA HIS A 119 -30.39 -4.95 16.38
C HIS A 119 -28.89 -4.81 16.29
N LEU A 120 -28.16 -5.29 17.29
CA LEU A 120 -26.68 -5.31 17.32
C LEU A 120 -26.11 -6.18 16.18
N GLU A 121 -26.70 -7.34 15.92
CA GLU A 121 -26.29 -8.18 14.78
C GLU A 121 -26.51 -7.49 13.44
N ASN A 122 -27.63 -6.80 13.25
CA ASN A 122 -27.91 -6.06 12.04
C ASN A 122 -26.91 -4.91 11.85
N ILE A 123 -26.56 -4.16 12.91
CA ILE A 123 -25.53 -3.11 12.85
C ILE A 123 -24.19 -3.71 12.43
N ASN A 124 -23.77 -4.81 13.05
CA ASN A 124 -22.51 -5.48 12.72
C ASN A 124 -22.50 -6.01 11.28
N GLN A 125 -23.62 -6.57 10.81
CA GLN A 125 -23.77 -7.02 9.42
C GLN A 125 -23.69 -5.84 8.43
N ILE A 126 -24.39 -4.74 8.72
CA ILE A 126 -24.33 -3.53 7.89
C ILE A 126 -22.91 -2.97 7.83
N GLN A 127 -22.21 -2.90 8.98
CA GLN A 127 -20.81 -2.46 9.02
C GLN A 127 -19.89 -3.41 8.24
N GLY A 128 -20.06 -4.71 8.40
CA GLY A 128 -19.33 -5.71 7.63
C GLY A 128 -19.56 -5.60 6.12
N LEU A 129 -20.83 -5.45 5.70
CA LEU A 129 -21.19 -5.24 4.30
C LEU A 129 -20.61 -3.92 3.74
N LYS A 130 -20.59 -2.86 4.56
CA LYS A 130 -19.99 -1.58 4.20
C LYS A 130 -18.50 -1.71 3.96
N VAL A 131 -17.77 -2.36 4.87
CA VAL A 131 -16.33 -2.62 4.70
C VAL A 131 -16.08 -3.40 3.41
N VAL A 132 -16.82 -4.47 3.14
CA VAL A 132 -16.67 -5.26 1.91
C VAL A 132 -17.02 -4.44 0.65
N ALA A 133 -18.00 -3.54 0.73
CA ALA A 133 -18.37 -2.69 -0.39
C ALA A 133 -17.37 -1.55 -0.66
N GLU A 134 -16.65 -1.08 0.35
CA GLU A 134 -15.78 0.09 0.28
C GLU A 134 -14.30 -0.25 0.13
N THR A 135 -13.86 -1.44 0.57
CA THR A 135 -12.44 -1.80 0.60
C THR A 135 -12.07 -2.89 -0.39
N ASP A 136 -10.80 -2.92 -0.75
CA ASP A 136 -10.17 -4.05 -1.46
C ASP A 136 -9.90 -5.19 -0.48
N PRO A 137 -10.38 -6.41 -0.74
CA PRO A 137 -10.30 -7.51 0.24
C PRO A 137 -8.88 -7.96 0.57
N MET A 138 -7.92 -7.76 -0.32
CA MET A 138 -6.53 -8.14 -0.13
C MET A 138 -5.76 -7.10 0.69
N THR A 139 -5.86 -5.84 0.30
CA THR A 139 -5.04 -4.76 0.86
C THR A 139 -5.74 -3.96 1.95
N GLN A 140 -7.05 -4.13 2.11
CA GLN A 140 -7.89 -3.36 3.04
C GLN A 140 -7.86 -1.83 2.80
N LEU A 141 -7.31 -1.37 1.68
CA LEU A 141 -7.42 0.00 1.20
C LEU A 141 -8.80 0.22 0.57
N LEU A 142 -9.16 1.46 0.30
CA LEU A 142 -10.37 1.72 -0.49
C LEU A 142 -10.28 1.02 -1.83
N ASN A 143 -11.35 0.34 -2.23
CA ASN A 143 -11.42 -0.24 -3.57
C ASN A 143 -11.61 0.86 -4.64
N LYS A 144 -11.38 0.52 -5.89
CA LYS A 144 -11.47 1.44 -7.02
C LYS A 144 -12.78 2.23 -7.07
N ALA A 145 -13.91 1.56 -6.87
CA ALA A 145 -15.22 2.19 -6.95
C ALA A 145 -15.41 3.25 -5.87
N PHE A 146 -15.08 2.90 -4.63
CA PHE A 146 -15.27 3.80 -3.50
C PHE A 146 -14.22 4.93 -3.48
N ALA A 147 -12.96 4.63 -3.81
CA ALA A 147 -11.92 5.66 -3.96
C ALA A 147 -12.30 6.68 -5.03
N THR A 148 -12.78 6.24 -6.20
CA THR A 148 -13.23 7.12 -7.27
C THR A 148 -14.39 8.00 -6.82
N LYS A 149 -15.40 7.42 -6.17
CA LYS A 149 -16.55 8.16 -5.63
C LYS A 149 -16.09 9.22 -4.64
N THR A 150 -15.30 8.82 -3.65
CA THR A 150 -14.81 9.70 -2.58
C THR A 150 -13.99 10.86 -3.16
N LEU A 151 -13.08 10.60 -4.07
CA LEU A 151 -12.22 11.62 -4.68
C LEU A 151 -13.01 12.55 -5.60
N THR A 152 -14.05 12.05 -6.29
CA THR A 152 -14.96 12.89 -7.09
C THR A 152 -15.72 13.91 -6.21
N GLU A 153 -16.07 13.52 -5.00
CA GLU A 153 -16.74 14.39 -4.02
C GLU A 153 -15.79 15.36 -3.32
N LEU A 154 -14.53 14.94 -3.09
CA LEU A 154 -13.52 15.71 -2.33
C LEU A 154 -12.78 16.74 -3.17
N CYS A 155 -12.30 16.38 -4.36
CA CYS A 155 -11.47 17.25 -5.19
C CYS A 155 -12.06 18.66 -5.45
N PRO A 156 -13.39 18.85 -5.57
CA PRO A 156 -13.98 20.18 -5.72
C PRO A 156 -13.96 21.03 -4.44
N ARG A 157 -13.73 20.44 -3.28
CA ARG A 157 -13.91 21.09 -1.97
C ARG A 157 -12.64 21.20 -1.16
N GLU A 158 -11.65 20.39 -1.46
CA GLU A 158 -10.44 20.27 -0.67
C GLU A 158 -9.17 20.58 -1.47
N HIS A 159 -8.10 20.90 -0.74
CA HIS A 159 -6.80 21.17 -1.31
C HIS A 159 -5.87 20.01 -0.99
N GLY A 160 -4.95 19.72 -1.88
CA GLY A 160 -4.00 18.67 -1.63
C GLY A 160 -3.24 18.22 -2.87
N ILE A 161 -2.66 17.04 -2.78
CA ILE A 161 -1.92 16.39 -3.87
C ILE A 161 -2.58 15.04 -4.15
N LEU A 162 -3.03 14.87 -5.39
CA LEU A 162 -3.47 13.58 -5.90
C LEU A 162 -2.28 12.87 -6.55
N MET A 163 -2.01 11.64 -6.13
CA MET A 163 -0.92 10.81 -6.63
C MET A 163 -1.44 9.49 -7.17
N MET A 164 -1.03 9.15 -8.39
CA MET A 164 -1.10 7.80 -8.93
C MET A 164 0.22 7.11 -8.63
N VAL A 165 0.16 5.91 -8.06
CA VAL A 165 1.33 5.14 -7.63
C VAL A 165 1.24 3.75 -8.24
N ASP A 166 2.34 3.30 -8.84
CA ASP A 166 2.40 2.01 -9.52
C ASP A 166 3.68 1.26 -9.09
N LEU A 167 3.53 -0.02 -8.79
CA LEU A 167 4.66 -0.89 -8.42
C LEU A 167 5.45 -1.30 -9.66
N ASP A 168 6.64 -0.78 -9.77
CA ASP A 168 7.55 -1.13 -10.85
C ASP A 168 8.04 -2.57 -10.75
N SER A 169 8.08 -3.26 -11.87
CA SER A 169 8.58 -4.64 -11.99
C SER A 169 7.78 -5.70 -11.20
N PHE A 170 6.57 -5.37 -10.75
CA PHE A 170 5.71 -6.29 -9.98
C PHE A 170 5.44 -7.60 -10.75
N LYS A 171 5.27 -7.52 -12.06
CA LYS A 171 5.11 -8.72 -12.88
C LYS A 171 6.27 -9.70 -12.75
N LEU A 172 7.52 -9.21 -12.61
CA LEU A 172 8.69 -10.07 -12.41
C LEU A 172 8.65 -10.80 -11.07
N VAL A 173 8.06 -10.20 -10.03
CA VAL A 173 7.83 -10.88 -8.75
C VAL A 173 6.92 -12.08 -8.96
N ASN A 174 5.78 -11.88 -9.63
CA ASN A 174 4.86 -12.99 -9.93
C ASN A 174 5.49 -14.08 -10.81
N ASP A 175 6.22 -13.67 -11.84
CA ASP A 175 6.82 -14.58 -12.80
C ASP A 175 7.95 -15.45 -12.17
N LEU A 176 8.71 -14.89 -11.21
CA LEU A 176 9.87 -15.57 -10.60
C LEU A 176 9.56 -16.24 -9.25
N TYR A 177 8.67 -15.65 -8.45
CA TYR A 177 8.39 -16.09 -7.07
C TYR A 177 6.96 -16.55 -6.86
N GLY A 178 6.11 -16.49 -7.90
CA GLY A 178 4.71 -16.91 -7.85
C GLY A 178 3.75 -15.84 -7.29
N HIS A 179 2.46 -16.08 -7.51
CA HIS A 179 1.40 -15.12 -7.15
C HIS A 179 1.28 -14.91 -5.63
N ASP A 180 1.54 -15.93 -4.81
CA ASP A 180 1.49 -15.80 -3.35
C ASP A 180 2.52 -14.76 -2.83
N MET A 181 3.69 -14.70 -3.46
CA MET A 181 4.69 -13.69 -3.15
C MET A 181 4.24 -12.31 -3.63
N GLY A 182 3.64 -12.23 -4.82
CA GLY A 182 3.05 -11.00 -5.32
C GLY A 182 1.98 -10.44 -4.39
N ASP A 183 1.09 -11.30 -3.88
CA ASP A 183 0.05 -10.90 -2.93
C ASP A 183 0.66 -10.34 -1.62
N ARG A 184 1.71 -10.99 -1.10
CA ARG A 184 2.45 -10.48 0.06
C ARG A 184 3.08 -9.11 -0.18
N ILE A 185 3.65 -8.90 -1.36
CA ILE A 185 4.22 -7.60 -1.78
C ILE A 185 3.12 -6.53 -1.87
N LEU A 186 1.96 -6.85 -2.44
CA LEU A 186 0.83 -5.92 -2.53
C LEU A 186 0.28 -5.51 -1.16
N ILE A 187 0.15 -6.47 -0.24
CA ILE A 187 -0.28 -6.21 1.14
C ILE A 187 0.73 -5.30 1.84
N ARG A 188 2.03 -5.64 1.75
CA ARG A 188 3.09 -4.84 2.35
C ARG A 188 3.16 -3.43 1.75
N PHE A 189 2.96 -3.30 0.45
CA PHE A 189 2.94 -2.01 -0.22
C PHE A 189 1.76 -1.13 0.26
N ALA A 190 0.59 -1.72 0.46
CA ALA A 190 -0.55 -1.04 1.05
C ALA A 190 -0.28 -0.54 2.48
N GLU A 191 0.41 -1.35 3.31
CA GLU A 191 0.86 -0.95 4.65
C GLU A 191 1.85 0.23 4.58
N ILE A 192 2.80 0.19 3.65
CA ILE A 192 3.76 1.27 3.42
C ILE A 192 3.02 2.57 3.03
N LEU A 193 2.08 2.51 2.08
CA LEU A 193 1.30 3.68 1.68
C LEU A 193 0.51 4.26 2.86
N ARG A 194 -0.08 3.42 3.70
CA ARG A 194 -0.75 3.87 4.94
C ARG A 194 0.21 4.52 5.93
N SER A 195 1.41 3.99 6.09
CA SER A 195 2.41 4.51 7.05
C SER A 195 2.93 5.89 6.68
N VAL A 196 2.97 6.23 5.39
CA VAL A 196 3.41 7.53 4.89
C VAL A 196 2.27 8.53 4.71
N THR A 197 1.04 8.15 5.04
CA THR A 197 -0.18 8.98 4.94
C THR A 197 -0.84 9.16 6.30
N ARG A 198 -1.62 10.22 6.46
CA ARG A 198 -2.41 10.48 7.67
C ARG A 198 -3.74 9.73 7.61
N SER A 199 -4.38 9.56 8.74
CA SER A 199 -5.73 8.96 8.83
C SER A 199 -6.79 9.77 8.04
N SER A 200 -6.57 11.07 7.84
CA SER A 200 -7.41 11.95 7.03
C SER A 200 -7.18 11.82 5.53
N ASP A 201 -6.05 11.26 5.10
CA ASP A 201 -5.70 11.10 3.69
C ASP A 201 -6.46 9.93 3.07
N ILE A 202 -6.65 9.98 1.76
CA ILE A 202 -7.32 8.91 1.02
C ILE A 202 -6.26 8.00 0.39
N VAL A 203 -6.37 6.70 0.62
CA VAL A 203 -5.52 5.69 0.00
C VAL A 203 -6.41 4.58 -0.56
N GLY A 204 -6.27 4.30 -1.85
CA GLY A 204 -7.07 3.29 -2.55
C GLY A 204 -6.26 2.45 -3.52
N ARG A 205 -6.74 1.23 -3.80
CA ARG A 205 -6.20 0.37 -4.84
C ARG A 205 -7.07 0.45 -6.08
N MET A 206 -6.47 0.79 -7.22
CA MET A 206 -7.19 0.98 -8.48
C MET A 206 -7.30 -0.32 -9.29
N GLY A 207 -6.43 -1.29 -9.01
CA GLY A 207 -6.40 -2.62 -9.61
C GLY A 207 -4.97 -3.08 -9.88
N GLY A 208 -4.73 -4.39 -9.86
CA GLY A 208 -3.37 -4.93 -10.07
C GLY A 208 -2.37 -4.34 -9.10
N ASP A 209 -1.37 -3.66 -9.64
CA ASP A 209 -0.26 -2.98 -8.98
C ASP A 209 -0.43 -1.44 -8.91
N GLU A 210 -1.62 -0.91 -9.26
CA GLU A 210 -1.93 0.51 -9.28
C GLU A 210 -2.67 0.97 -8.01
N PHE A 211 -2.21 2.07 -7.43
CA PHE A 211 -2.77 2.69 -6.23
C PHE A 211 -3.01 4.18 -6.45
N ILE A 212 -3.91 4.74 -5.67
CA ILE A 212 -4.21 6.18 -5.66
C ILE A 212 -4.09 6.71 -4.23
N VAL A 213 -3.48 7.89 -4.09
CA VAL A 213 -3.33 8.57 -2.81
C VAL A 213 -3.74 10.02 -2.97
N PHE A 214 -4.54 10.54 -2.04
CA PHE A 214 -4.80 11.98 -1.93
C PHE A 214 -4.37 12.46 -0.55
N CYS A 215 -3.32 13.24 -0.53
CA CYS A 215 -2.81 13.88 0.68
C CYS A 215 -3.42 15.26 0.83
N ARG A 216 -4.22 15.43 1.89
CA ARG A 216 -4.91 16.69 2.20
C ARG A 216 -3.95 17.74 2.73
N ASP A 217 -4.24 19.00 2.41
CA ASP A 217 -3.50 20.17 2.91
C ASP A 217 -2.00 20.14 2.65
N ILE A 218 -1.56 19.42 1.60
CA ILE A 218 -0.18 19.37 1.13
C ILE A 218 -0.09 20.07 -0.21
N ARG A 219 0.87 21.03 -0.34
CA ARG A 219 1.17 21.75 -1.59
C ARG A 219 2.67 21.74 -1.93
N ASP A 220 3.50 21.22 -1.03
CA ASP A 220 4.94 21.25 -1.18
C ASP A 220 5.43 20.02 -1.96
N GLU A 221 6.12 20.26 -3.08
CA GLU A 221 6.74 19.21 -3.90
C GLU A 221 7.82 18.44 -3.12
N ALA A 222 8.51 19.09 -2.16
CA ALA A 222 9.51 18.42 -1.33
C ALA A 222 8.92 17.25 -0.53
N LEU A 223 7.65 17.36 -0.10
CA LEU A 223 6.96 16.29 0.62
C LEU A 223 6.64 15.09 -0.31
N ILE A 224 6.40 15.35 -1.61
CA ILE A 224 6.21 14.25 -2.58
C ILE A 224 7.53 13.52 -2.78
N ALA A 225 8.64 14.26 -2.91
CA ALA A 225 9.97 13.69 -3.04
C ALA A 225 10.34 12.81 -1.85
N GLU A 226 10.08 13.29 -0.63
CA GLU A 226 10.33 12.54 0.59
C GLU A 226 9.47 11.28 0.69
N LYS A 227 8.16 11.40 0.43
CA LYS A 227 7.26 10.23 0.41
C LYS A 227 7.70 9.21 -0.64
N SER A 228 8.05 9.66 -1.85
CA SER A 228 8.56 8.79 -2.92
C SER A 228 9.81 8.03 -2.47
N ARG A 229 10.77 8.71 -1.83
CA ARG A 229 11.98 8.10 -1.30
C ARG A 229 11.66 7.03 -0.25
N ILE A 230 10.83 7.38 0.76
CA ILE A 230 10.46 6.45 1.84
C ILE A 230 9.73 5.23 1.27
N ILE A 231 8.79 5.41 0.34
CA ILE A 231 8.06 4.31 -0.30
C ILE A 231 9.04 3.37 -1.00
N ASN A 232 9.96 3.91 -1.81
CA ASN A 232 10.92 3.11 -2.57
C ASN A 232 11.91 2.36 -1.66
N GLU A 233 12.45 3.02 -0.64
CA GLU A 233 13.33 2.38 0.35
C GLU A 233 12.61 1.28 1.12
N SER A 234 11.39 1.53 1.57
CA SER A 234 10.61 0.57 2.37
C SER A 234 10.18 -0.65 1.58
N ILE A 235 9.73 -0.47 0.33
CA ILE A 235 9.32 -1.62 -0.49
C ILE A 235 10.52 -2.47 -0.90
N LEU A 236 11.67 -1.85 -1.19
CA LEU A 236 12.88 -2.58 -1.50
C LEU A 236 13.41 -3.38 -0.29
N ALA A 237 13.38 -2.78 0.90
CA ALA A 237 13.74 -3.47 2.14
C ALA A 237 12.82 -4.67 2.42
N SER A 238 11.51 -4.47 2.28
CA SER A 238 10.53 -5.56 2.47
C SER A 238 10.68 -6.65 1.41
N ALA A 239 11.01 -6.29 0.19
CA ALA A 239 11.27 -7.26 -0.88
C ALA A 239 12.49 -8.14 -0.57
N ARG A 240 13.57 -7.55 -0.04
CA ARG A 240 14.75 -8.32 0.42
C ARG A 240 14.42 -9.24 1.59
N GLU A 241 13.63 -8.76 2.55
CA GLU A 241 13.15 -9.57 3.68
C GLU A 241 12.37 -10.80 3.20
N PHE A 242 11.50 -10.66 2.18
CA PHE A 242 10.62 -11.73 1.71
C PHE A 242 11.28 -12.69 0.72
N MET A 243 12.17 -12.17 -0.15
CA MET A 243 12.75 -12.90 -1.28
C MET A 243 14.25 -13.18 -1.15
N GLY A 244 14.87 -12.68 -0.06
CA GLY A 244 16.31 -12.83 0.22
C GLY A 244 17.15 -11.63 -0.25
N GLU A 245 18.30 -11.46 0.38
CA GLU A 245 19.24 -10.36 0.09
C GLU A 245 19.78 -10.39 -1.35
N ASP A 246 19.84 -11.57 -1.97
CA ASP A 246 20.33 -11.79 -3.32
C ASP A 246 19.26 -11.50 -4.41
N MET A 247 18.10 -10.97 -4.00
CA MET A 247 17.04 -10.58 -4.92
C MET A 247 17.54 -9.58 -5.98
N SER A 248 17.38 -9.94 -7.24
CA SER A 248 17.82 -9.14 -8.39
C SER A 248 16.72 -8.32 -9.06
N ILE A 249 15.47 -8.38 -8.57
CA ILE A 249 14.35 -7.63 -9.16
C ILE A 249 14.47 -6.16 -8.76
N PRO A 250 14.49 -5.22 -9.72
CA PRO A 250 14.42 -3.79 -9.44
C PRO A 250 12.97 -3.43 -9.04
N LEU A 251 12.57 -3.80 -7.83
CA LEU A 251 11.26 -3.48 -7.28
C LEU A 251 11.28 -2.07 -6.68
N GLY A 252 10.30 -1.28 -7.05
CA GLY A 252 10.13 0.07 -6.56
C GLY A 252 8.76 0.61 -6.94
N ALA A 253 8.56 1.91 -6.79
CA ALA A 253 7.33 2.58 -7.13
C ALA A 253 7.58 3.84 -7.96
N SER A 254 6.79 4.01 -9.01
CA SER A 254 6.70 5.23 -9.80
C SER A 254 5.46 6.02 -9.38
N ILE A 255 5.59 7.34 -9.21
CA ILE A 255 4.55 8.22 -8.70
C ILE A 255 4.30 9.37 -9.68
N GLY A 256 3.06 9.49 -10.17
CA GLY A 256 2.58 10.65 -10.89
C GLY A 256 1.69 11.50 -10.02
N ALA A 257 2.01 12.77 -9.83
CA ALA A 257 1.32 13.67 -8.91
C ALA A 257 0.68 14.86 -9.62
N VAL A 258 -0.39 15.41 -9.04
CA VAL A 258 -1.08 16.62 -9.50
C VAL A 258 -1.58 17.43 -8.31
N LEU A 259 -1.45 18.76 -8.38
CA LEU A 259 -1.93 19.67 -7.35
C LEU A 259 -3.42 19.98 -7.52
N VAL A 260 -4.15 19.95 -6.41
CA VAL A 260 -5.59 20.26 -6.33
C VAL A 260 -5.75 21.47 -5.41
N PRO A 261 -6.45 22.53 -5.84
CA PRO A 261 -7.19 22.73 -7.09
C PRO A 261 -6.38 23.36 -8.23
N ASP A 262 -5.07 23.59 -8.06
CA ASP A 262 -4.24 24.40 -8.99
C ASP A 262 -4.32 23.87 -10.43
N GLU A 263 -4.35 22.53 -10.59
CA GLU A 263 -4.48 21.86 -11.88
C GLU A 263 -5.93 21.44 -12.23
N GLY A 264 -6.91 21.88 -11.43
CA GLY A 264 -8.33 21.61 -11.61
C GLY A 264 -8.98 20.93 -10.40
N THR A 265 -10.30 20.71 -10.51
CA THR A 265 -11.13 20.13 -9.44
C THR A 265 -11.92 18.90 -9.90
N ASP A 266 -11.99 18.64 -11.20
CA ASP A 266 -12.63 17.44 -11.73
C ASP A 266 -11.70 16.23 -11.60
N PHE A 267 -12.14 15.24 -10.83
CA PHE A 267 -11.33 14.05 -10.54
C PHE A 267 -10.85 13.31 -11.81
N ASN A 268 -11.71 13.20 -12.84
CA ASN A 268 -11.33 12.45 -14.04
C ASN A 268 -10.23 13.17 -14.84
N GLN A 269 -10.23 14.51 -14.82
CA GLN A 269 -9.18 15.30 -15.45
C GLN A 269 -7.89 15.24 -14.64
N LEU A 270 -7.99 15.35 -13.30
CA LEU A 270 -6.87 15.22 -12.38
C LEU A 270 -6.21 13.83 -12.48
N TYR A 271 -7.01 12.77 -12.54
CA TYR A 271 -6.56 11.41 -12.74
C TYR A 271 -5.73 11.27 -14.03
N LYS A 272 -6.23 11.78 -15.15
CA LYS A 272 -5.50 11.76 -16.43
C LYS A 272 -4.20 12.57 -16.39
N LYS A 273 -4.18 13.69 -15.65
CA LYS A 273 -2.97 14.50 -15.46
C LYS A 273 -1.92 13.76 -14.61
N ALA A 274 -2.35 13.12 -13.52
CA ALA A 274 -1.49 12.28 -12.68
C ALA A 274 -0.94 11.06 -13.44
N ASP A 275 -1.77 10.37 -14.21
CA ASP A 275 -1.39 9.24 -15.06
C ASP A 275 -0.34 9.65 -16.12
N LYS A 276 -0.52 10.81 -16.75
CA LYS A 276 0.48 11.36 -17.70
C LYS A 276 1.84 11.61 -17.02
N SER A 277 1.84 12.09 -15.78
CA SER A 277 3.06 12.29 -15.00
C SER A 277 3.68 10.96 -14.61
N LEU A 278 2.88 9.98 -14.18
CA LEU A 278 3.32 8.62 -13.89
C LEU A 278 3.99 7.96 -15.11
N TYR A 279 3.38 8.11 -16.28
CA TYR A 279 3.98 7.62 -17.53
C TYR A 279 5.35 8.24 -17.81
N SER A 280 5.51 9.55 -17.55
CA SER A 280 6.80 10.23 -17.67
C SER A 280 7.86 9.65 -16.73
N VAL A 281 7.50 9.33 -15.47
CA VAL A 281 8.44 8.66 -14.53
C VAL A 281 8.86 7.30 -15.05
N LYS A 282 7.90 6.50 -15.55
CA LYS A 282 8.19 5.17 -16.10
C LYS A 282 9.12 5.22 -17.31
N GLN A 283 9.05 6.28 -18.12
CA GLN A 283 9.97 6.50 -19.25
C GLN A 283 11.36 6.97 -18.82
N ASN A 284 11.49 7.70 -17.71
CA ASN A 284 12.73 8.32 -17.25
C ASN A 284 13.51 7.48 -16.21
N GLY A 285 13.31 6.17 -16.19
CA GLY A 285 14.10 5.26 -15.36
C GLY A 285 13.37 4.65 -14.18
N LYS A 286 12.08 4.98 -13.96
CA LYS A 286 11.24 4.46 -12.86
C LYS A 286 11.70 4.88 -11.44
N HIS A 287 11.10 4.34 -10.40
CA HIS A 287 11.45 4.50 -8.98
C HIS A 287 11.55 5.96 -8.52
N GLY A 288 10.64 6.81 -8.99
CA GLY A 288 10.67 8.24 -8.69
C GLY A 288 9.29 8.86 -8.75
N TYR A 289 9.26 10.19 -8.82
CA TYR A 289 8.02 10.93 -8.96
C TYR A 289 8.09 12.00 -10.05
N ALA A 290 6.93 12.42 -10.56
CA ALA A 290 6.79 13.61 -11.38
C ALA A 290 5.51 14.35 -11.00
N LEU A 291 5.64 15.67 -10.83
CA LEU A 291 4.50 16.57 -10.61
C LEU A 291 4.02 17.10 -11.95
N PHE A 292 2.73 16.93 -12.24
CA PHE A 292 2.09 17.55 -13.39
C PHE A 292 2.13 19.07 -13.23
N ARG A 293 2.59 19.75 -14.28
CA ARG A 293 2.49 21.22 -14.38
C ARG A 293 2.00 21.54 -15.79
N GLU A 294 0.90 22.25 -15.86
CA GLU A 294 0.48 22.81 -17.12
C GLU A 294 1.54 23.82 -17.58
N ARG A 295 2.24 23.52 -18.68
CA ARG A 295 3.17 24.49 -19.24
C ARG A 295 2.37 25.73 -19.63
N SER A 296 2.57 26.84 -18.92
CA SER A 296 2.03 28.13 -19.31
C SER A 296 2.45 28.43 -20.75
N ALA A 297 1.52 28.92 -21.54
CA ALA A 297 1.62 29.11 -23.01
C ALA A 297 2.78 30.06 -23.46
N ALA A 298 3.60 30.57 -22.54
CA ALA A 298 4.71 31.46 -22.85
C ALA A 298 6.02 30.76 -23.30
N SER A 299 6.07 29.42 -23.21
CA SER A 299 7.24 28.63 -23.71
C SER A 299 6.89 27.63 -24.81
N SER A 300 5.70 27.73 -25.42
CA SER A 300 5.18 26.76 -26.38
C SER A 300 5.28 27.19 -27.85
N GLU A 301 5.96 28.30 -28.16
CA GLU A 301 6.15 28.66 -29.57
C GLU A 301 7.25 27.83 -30.29
N ASP A 302 8.20 27.24 -29.52
CA ASP A 302 9.24 26.40 -30.13
C ASP A 302 8.85 24.91 -30.30
N THR A 303 7.74 24.43 -29.67
CA THR A 303 7.37 23.00 -29.77
C THR A 303 6.20 22.71 -30.73
N LYS A 304 5.46 23.73 -31.18
CA LYS A 304 4.33 23.54 -32.12
C LYS A 304 4.73 23.58 -33.60
N LYS A 305 5.94 23.95 -33.92
CA LYS A 305 6.45 23.93 -35.31
C LYS A 305 7.15 22.64 -35.73
N GLY A 306 7.23 21.62 -34.86
CA GLY A 306 8.07 20.45 -35.11
C GLY A 306 7.44 19.07 -35.00
N ALA A 307 6.16 18.93 -34.63
CA ALA A 307 5.58 17.62 -34.33
C ALA A 307 5.35 16.69 -35.55
N GLY A 308 5.80 17.04 -36.70
CA GLY A 308 5.66 16.25 -37.93
C GLY A 308 6.88 16.16 -38.82
N SER A 309 8.05 16.68 -38.39
CA SER A 309 9.27 16.58 -39.23
C SER A 309 10.25 15.56 -38.66
N LEU A 310 10.96 14.84 -39.54
CA LEU A 310 12.06 13.94 -39.20
C LEU A 310 13.13 14.63 -38.35
N ALA A 311 13.37 15.94 -38.55
CA ALA A 311 14.31 16.72 -37.77
C ALA A 311 13.87 16.87 -36.29
N ALA A 312 12.59 17.06 -36.02
CA ALA A 312 12.08 17.17 -34.65
C ALA A 312 12.09 15.80 -33.92
N ALA A 313 11.70 14.73 -34.62
CA ALA A 313 11.81 13.37 -34.10
C ALA A 313 13.28 13.03 -33.80
N ARG A 314 14.18 13.41 -34.66
CA ARG A 314 15.64 13.23 -34.47
C ARG A 314 16.14 13.99 -33.23
N THR A 315 15.75 15.26 -33.05
CA THR A 315 16.14 16.07 -31.87
C THR A 315 15.62 15.50 -30.55
N ILE A 316 14.46 14.81 -30.58
CA ILE A 316 13.90 14.13 -29.41
C ILE A 316 14.63 12.81 -29.09
N LEU A 317 15.10 12.11 -30.16
CA LEU A 317 15.77 10.82 -30.05
C LEU A 317 17.29 10.96 -29.88
N GLU A 318 17.88 12.10 -30.26
CA GLU A 318 19.31 12.34 -30.09
C GLU A 318 19.67 12.60 -28.61
N GLU A 319 20.73 11.94 -28.19
CA GLU A 319 21.31 12.11 -26.86
C GLU A 319 21.86 13.54 -26.70
N ARG A 320 21.27 14.32 -25.79
CA ARG A 320 21.66 15.72 -25.55
C ARG A 320 22.99 15.90 -24.83
N ASN A 321 23.43 14.88 -24.05
CA ASN A 321 24.71 14.84 -23.36
C ASN A 321 25.40 13.51 -23.64
N ARG A 322 26.30 13.50 -24.66
CA ARG A 322 27.12 12.33 -24.96
C ARG A 322 28.10 12.10 -23.81
N GLN A 323 27.79 11.14 -22.94
CA GLN A 323 28.77 10.64 -21.97
C GLN A 323 29.89 9.89 -22.72
N LYS A 324 31.11 10.00 -22.26
CA LYS A 324 32.23 9.21 -22.79
C LYS A 324 32.12 7.76 -22.30
N GLY A 325 32.31 6.78 -23.17
CA GLY A 325 32.30 5.36 -22.85
C GLY A 325 30.96 4.69 -23.13
N ALA A 326 30.75 3.47 -22.58
CA ALA A 326 29.56 2.67 -22.82
C ALA A 326 28.30 3.27 -22.17
N TYR A 327 27.15 2.92 -22.73
CA TYR A 327 25.86 3.43 -22.29
C TYR A 327 25.25 2.54 -21.23
N GLU A 328 25.01 3.11 -20.06
CA GLU A 328 24.31 2.41 -18.98
C GLU A 328 22.79 2.54 -19.17
N LEU A 329 22.11 1.41 -19.27
CA LEU A 329 20.66 1.35 -19.40
C LEU A 329 20.02 0.81 -18.12
N GLY A 330 18.85 1.33 -17.76
CA GLY A 330 17.99 0.63 -16.83
C GLY A 330 17.62 -0.76 -17.36
N PHE A 331 17.45 -1.73 -16.46
CA PHE A 331 17.25 -3.15 -16.81
C PHE A 331 16.16 -3.40 -17.86
N GLU A 332 15.02 -2.72 -17.78
CA GLU A 332 13.91 -2.87 -18.73
C GLU A 332 14.28 -2.40 -20.15
N ASN A 333 15.01 -1.30 -20.24
CA ASN A 333 15.47 -0.78 -21.53
C ASN A 333 16.54 -1.70 -22.11
N PHE A 334 17.44 -2.21 -21.28
CA PHE A 334 18.43 -3.21 -21.66
C PHE A 334 17.77 -4.50 -22.17
N ARG A 335 16.76 -5.00 -21.45
CA ARG A 335 15.96 -6.17 -21.85
C ARG A 335 15.27 -5.96 -23.20
N THR A 336 14.73 -4.77 -23.42
CA THR A 336 14.08 -4.40 -24.70
C THR A 336 15.09 -4.39 -25.85
N LEU A 337 16.27 -3.81 -25.62
CA LEU A 337 17.35 -3.79 -26.59
C LEU A 337 17.89 -5.20 -26.87
N TYR A 338 18.10 -6.03 -25.85
CA TYR A 338 18.50 -7.43 -26.00
C TYR A 338 17.52 -8.20 -26.87
N ARG A 339 16.20 -8.10 -26.60
CA ARG A 339 15.15 -8.73 -27.41
C ARG A 339 15.13 -8.23 -28.86
N PHE A 340 15.39 -6.94 -29.06
CA PHE A 340 15.51 -6.36 -30.40
C PHE A 340 16.69 -7.01 -31.15
N ILE A 341 17.84 -7.14 -30.52
CA ILE A 341 19.05 -7.75 -31.13
C ILE A 341 18.81 -9.22 -31.44
N VAL A 342 18.24 -9.99 -30.53
CA VAL A 342 17.86 -11.39 -30.75
C VAL A 342 16.96 -11.53 -31.99
N ARG A 343 15.93 -10.68 -32.13
CA ARG A 343 15.04 -10.67 -33.31
C ARG A 343 15.74 -10.22 -34.57
N SER A 344 16.65 -9.24 -34.45
CA SER A 344 17.41 -8.70 -35.61
C SER A 344 18.40 -9.72 -36.18
N LYS A 345 18.93 -10.63 -35.34
CA LYS A 345 19.87 -11.66 -35.78
C LYS A 345 19.22 -12.66 -36.77
N GLY A 346 17.93 -12.95 -36.62
CA GLY A 346 17.21 -13.82 -37.58
C GLY A 346 17.02 -13.19 -38.97
N ASN A 347 16.99 -11.88 -39.08
CA ASN A 347 16.73 -11.16 -40.34
C ASN A 347 17.97 -10.53 -40.94
N TYR A 348 18.94 -10.20 -40.12
CA TYR A 348 20.18 -9.51 -40.52
C TYR A 348 21.33 -10.27 -39.86
N HIS A 349 22.42 -10.55 -40.57
CA HIS A 349 23.62 -11.17 -39.99
C HIS A 349 24.30 -10.22 -38.99
N TYR A 350 23.65 -10.06 -37.83
CA TYR A 350 24.04 -9.14 -36.77
C TYR A 350 24.66 -9.93 -35.64
N ASP A 351 25.97 -9.89 -35.48
CA ASP A 351 26.63 -10.55 -34.36
C ASP A 351 26.59 -9.69 -33.11
N ALA A 352 26.27 -10.30 -31.99
CA ALA A 352 26.30 -9.68 -30.69
C ALA A 352 26.77 -10.67 -29.63
N GLU A 353 27.52 -10.19 -28.65
CA GLU A 353 27.91 -10.98 -27.48
C GLU A 353 27.27 -10.44 -26.23
N PHE A 354 26.86 -11.38 -25.38
CA PHE A 354 26.34 -11.10 -24.06
C PHE A 354 27.35 -11.56 -23.02
N ILE A 355 27.69 -10.68 -22.07
CA ILE A 355 28.64 -10.94 -21.00
C ILE A 355 27.94 -10.69 -19.66
N LEU A 356 28.13 -11.62 -18.72
CA LEU A 356 27.63 -11.54 -17.37
C LEU A 356 28.80 -11.51 -16.38
N PHE A 357 28.93 -10.42 -15.64
CA PHE A 357 29.84 -10.32 -14.50
C PHE A 357 29.07 -10.49 -13.21
N THR A 358 29.54 -11.39 -12.33
CA THR A 358 28.87 -11.69 -11.05
C THR A 358 29.83 -11.47 -9.89
N PHE A 359 29.39 -10.70 -8.90
CA PHE A 359 30.12 -10.44 -7.66
C PHE A 359 29.78 -11.47 -6.59
N ASP A 360 30.75 -11.79 -5.75
CA ASP A 360 30.55 -12.64 -4.54
C ASP A 360 29.54 -11.96 -3.58
N SER A 361 28.87 -12.78 -2.77
CA SER A 361 27.91 -12.36 -1.76
C SER A 361 28.46 -11.36 -0.74
N GLN A 362 29.78 -11.33 -0.56
CA GLN A 362 30.47 -10.43 0.40
C GLN A 362 30.97 -9.13 -0.22
N ALA A 363 30.81 -8.90 -1.52
CA ALA A 363 31.24 -7.67 -2.15
C ALA A 363 30.44 -6.45 -1.65
N ALA A 364 31.14 -5.38 -1.24
CA ALA A 364 30.53 -4.14 -0.79
C ALA A 364 29.84 -3.39 -1.96
N ALA A 365 28.76 -2.65 -1.67
CA ALA A 365 28.04 -1.89 -2.68
C ALA A 365 28.94 -0.89 -3.42
N ASP A 366 29.82 -0.20 -2.70
CA ASP A 366 30.76 0.76 -3.27
C ASP A 366 31.73 0.12 -4.28
N ALA A 367 32.15 -1.13 -4.07
CA ALA A 367 33.00 -1.85 -5.01
C ALA A 367 32.26 -2.18 -6.30
N MET A 368 30.96 -2.44 -6.23
CA MET A 368 30.12 -2.66 -7.40
C MET A 368 29.91 -1.36 -8.18
N ASP A 369 29.69 -0.23 -7.51
CA ASP A 369 29.53 1.05 -8.16
C ASP A 369 30.82 1.48 -8.90
N LEU A 370 31.98 1.26 -8.28
CA LEU A 370 33.29 1.46 -8.91
C LEU A 370 33.49 0.58 -10.14
N PHE A 371 32.98 -0.66 -10.12
CA PHE A 371 33.06 -1.53 -11.28
C PHE A 371 32.16 -1.05 -12.43
N GLY A 372 30.99 -0.49 -12.13
CA GLY A 372 30.12 0.16 -13.12
C GLY A 372 30.84 1.30 -13.84
N GLU A 373 31.51 2.18 -13.09
CA GLU A 373 32.35 3.24 -13.68
C GLU A 373 33.54 2.69 -14.49
N HIS A 374 34.14 1.59 -14.01
CA HIS A 374 35.19 0.91 -14.73
C HIS A 374 34.70 0.33 -16.05
N LEU A 375 33.54 -0.33 -16.07
CA LEU A 375 32.89 -0.81 -17.31
C LEU A 375 32.62 0.32 -18.29
N ARG A 376 32.08 1.44 -17.79
CA ARG A 376 31.78 2.62 -18.62
C ARG A 376 33.02 3.12 -19.34
N GLN A 377 34.18 3.12 -18.68
CA GLN A 377 35.45 3.60 -19.27
C GLN A 377 36.14 2.56 -20.17
N ALA A 378 36.00 1.27 -19.81
CA ALA A 378 36.67 0.18 -20.53
C ALA A 378 35.95 -0.26 -21.80
N LEU A 379 34.64 0.00 -21.92
CA LEU A 379 33.82 -0.39 -23.05
C LEU A 379 33.69 0.75 -24.09
N ARG A 380 33.28 0.40 -25.30
CA ARG A 380 33.07 1.36 -26.41
C ARG A 380 31.75 2.11 -26.24
N HIS A 381 31.64 3.26 -26.90
CA HIS A 381 30.40 4.05 -26.91
C HIS A 381 29.17 3.31 -27.48
N SER A 382 29.39 2.32 -28.34
CA SER A 382 28.32 1.46 -28.88
C SER A 382 27.91 0.33 -27.96
N ASP A 383 28.70 0.04 -26.93
CA ASP A 383 28.44 -1.05 -26.02
C ASP A 383 27.46 -0.59 -24.91
N VAL A 384 26.66 -1.51 -24.43
CA VAL A 384 25.58 -1.20 -23.50
C VAL A 384 25.70 -2.12 -22.30
N PHE A 385 25.51 -1.58 -21.12
CA PHE A 385 25.49 -2.38 -19.92
C PHE A 385 24.36 -1.97 -18.97
N THR A 386 24.01 -2.87 -18.05
CA THR A 386 23.07 -2.63 -16.96
C THR A 386 23.51 -3.37 -15.72
N ARG A 387 23.10 -2.87 -14.56
CA ARG A 387 23.25 -3.55 -13.27
C ARG A 387 21.93 -4.17 -12.85
N SER A 388 21.97 -5.39 -12.34
CA SER A 388 20.85 -6.07 -11.70
C SER A 388 21.37 -6.81 -10.47
N GLY A 389 21.02 -6.34 -9.28
CA GLY A 389 21.53 -6.88 -8.03
C GLY A 389 23.05 -6.86 -7.95
N ARG A 390 23.68 -8.05 -7.86
CA ARG A 390 25.14 -8.27 -7.82
C ARG A 390 25.75 -8.58 -9.18
N GLN A 391 25.02 -8.36 -10.25
CA GLN A 391 25.44 -8.69 -11.60
C GLN A 391 25.49 -7.46 -12.48
N TYR A 392 26.47 -7.43 -13.38
CA TYR A 392 26.51 -6.52 -14.50
C TYR A 392 26.33 -7.32 -15.79
N MET A 393 25.36 -6.92 -16.59
CA MET A 393 25.07 -7.49 -17.90
C MET A 393 25.58 -6.53 -18.95
N VAL A 394 26.40 -7.02 -19.86
CA VAL A 394 26.99 -6.22 -20.96
C VAL A 394 26.57 -6.83 -22.28
N LEU A 395 26.17 -5.97 -23.21
CA LEU A 395 25.84 -6.34 -24.57
C LEU A 395 26.77 -5.62 -25.51
N LEU A 396 27.51 -6.40 -26.31
CA LEU A 396 28.45 -5.91 -27.31
C LEU A 396 27.84 -6.08 -28.70
N PRO A 397 27.33 -5.02 -29.32
CA PRO A 397 26.85 -5.08 -30.70
C PRO A 397 28.04 -5.18 -31.69
N GLN A 398 27.96 -6.12 -32.62
CA GLN A 398 28.97 -6.33 -33.66
C GLN A 398 30.42 -6.42 -33.13
N PRO A 399 30.75 -7.37 -32.26
CA PRO A 399 32.12 -7.63 -31.91
C PRO A 399 32.83 -8.14 -33.18
N ALA A 400 34.05 -7.67 -33.41
CA ALA A 400 34.87 -8.31 -34.44
C ALA A 400 35.19 -9.75 -34.00
N ALA A 401 35.27 -10.70 -34.91
CA ALA A 401 35.55 -12.09 -34.60
C ALA A 401 36.72 -12.20 -33.60
N ASP A 402 36.54 -13.03 -32.54
CA ASP A 402 37.48 -13.24 -31.42
C ASP A 402 37.68 -12.09 -30.40
N HIS A 403 36.87 -11.05 -30.41
CA HIS A 403 37.09 -9.90 -29.54
C HIS A 403 36.37 -9.95 -28.16
N GLY A 404 35.36 -10.78 -27.98
CA GLY A 404 34.65 -10.88 -26.69
C GLY A 404 35.59 -11.30 -25.55
N GLN A 405 36.29 -12.38 -25.71
CA GLN A 405 37.27 -12.87 -24.74
C GLN A 405 38.38 -11.85 -24.45
N ALA A 406 38.92 -11.18 -25.49
CA ALA A 406 39.94 -10.14 -25.34
C ALA A 406 39.42 -8.91 -24.58
N ILE A 407 38.16 -8.53 -24.77
CA ILE A 407 37.49 -7.46 -24.01
C ILE A 407 37.36 -7.84 -22.55
N ILE A 408 36.90 -9.05 -22.26
CA ILE A 408 36.78 -9.58 -20.90
C ILE A 408 38.13 -9.58 -20.18
N GLU A 409 39.16 -10.11 -20.82
CA GLU A 409 40.52 -10.15 -20.26
C GLU A 409 41.05 -8.74 -19.96
N ARG A 410 40.81 -7.78 -20.85
CA ARG A 410 41.20 -6.39 -20.66
C ARG A 410 40.45 -5.77 -19.47
N ILE A 411 39.13 -5.96 -19.34
CA ILE A 411 38.34 -5.44 -18.25
C ILE A 411 38.80 -6.03 -16.94
N LEU A 412 38.94 -7.35 -16.86
CA LEU A 412 39.32 -8.04 -15.63
C LEU A 412 40.78 -7.77 -15.22
N SER A 413 41.71 -7.66 -16.17
CA SER A 413 43.10 -7.34 -15.85
C SER A 413 43.25 -5.90 -15.34
N SER A 414 42.60 -4.94 -15.97
CA SER A 414 42.64 -3.55 -15.52
C SER A 414 41.90 -3.36 -14.18
N TRP A 415 40.79 -4.09 -13.94
CA TRP A 415 40.10 -4.09 -12.68
C TRP A 415 40.95 -4.63 -11.52
N ARG A 416 41.61 -5.77 -11.72
CA ARG A 416 42.55 -6.37 -10.73
C ARG A 416 43.74 -5.46 -10.48
N GLY A 417 44.29 -4.84 -11.53
CA GLY A 417 45.38 -3.88 -11.43
C GLY A 417 45.04 -2.62 -10.62
N ALA A 418 43.77 -2.26 -10.54
CA ALA A 418 43.25 -1.18 -9.69
C ALA A 418 42.88 -1.62 -8.27
N GLY A 419 43.16 -2.87 -7.87
CA GLY A 419 42.83 -3.39 -6.55
C GLY A 419 41.36 -3.82 -6.39
N GLY A 420 40.67 -4.07 -7.49
CA GLY A 420 39.25 -4.46 -7.49
C GLY A 420 39.00 -5.83 -6.88
N VAL A 421 37.80 -6.00 -6.28
CA VAL A 421 37.34 -7.29 -5.73
C VAL A 421 37.14 -8.35 -6.80
N ALA A 422 37.15 -9.62 -6.40
CA ALA A 422 36.96 -10.74 -7.31
C ALA A 422 35.58 -10.70 -8.00
N VAL A 423 35.59 -10.91 -9.30
CA VAL A 423 34.42 -10.95 -10.17
C VAL A 423 34.52 -12.19 -11.05
N THR A 424 33.46 -13.00 -11.09
CA THR A 424 33.33 -14.09 -12.07
C THR A 424 32.71 -13.56 -13.35
N CYS A 425 33.04 -14.19 -14.47
CA CYS A 425 32.54 -13.77 -15.78
C CYS A 425 32.12 -14.97 -16.60
N GLU A 426 30.93 -14.87 -17.21
CA GLU A 426 30.40 -15.79 -18.20
C GLU A 426 30.09 -14.99 -19.47
N HIS A 427 30.24 -15.59 -20.64
CA HIS A 427 29.86 -14.94 -21.90
C HIS A 427 29.36 -15.94 -22.93
N GLU A 428 28.51 -15.47 -23.81
CA GLU A 428 27.97 -16.23 -24.93
C GLU A 428 27.64 -15.33 -26.11
N SER A 429 27.69 -15.89 -27.32
CA SER A 429 27.11 -15.23 -28.48
C SER A 429 25.60 -15.26 -28.41
N VAL A 430 24.95 -14.11 -28.58
CA VAL A 430 23.50 -13.99 -28.62
C VAL A 430 22.93 -14.90 -29.71
N GLN A 431 22.06 -15.83 -29.36
CA GLN A 431 21.44 -16.75 -30.34
C GLN A 431 20.16 -16.14 -30.91
N ALA A 432 19.85 -16.43 -32.20
CA ALA A 432 18.56 -16.12 -32.78
C ALA A 432 17.47 -17.01 -32.15
N ILE A 433 16.26 -16.50 -31.98
CA ILE A 433 15.09 -17.35 -31.66
C ILE A 433 14.65 -17.97 -32.98
N GLU A 434 14.61 -19.30 -33.05
CA GLU A 434 14.01 -20.07 -34.15
C GLU A 434 12.51 -19.80 -34.28
#